data_9654d05f0cdb264cb509cb7c7faec4e9
#
_entry.id   9654d05f0cdb264cb509cb7c7faec4e9
#
_cell.length_a   1.000
_cell.length_b   1.000
_cell.length_c   1.000
_cell.angle_alpha   90.00
_cell.angle_beta   90.00
_cell.angle_gamma   90.00
#
_symmetry.space_group_name_H-M   'P 1'
#
loop_
_entity.id
_entity.type
_entity.pdbx_description
1 polymer ?
#
loop_
_entity_poly.entity_id
_entity_poly.type
_entity_poly.pdbx_seq_one_letter_code
_entity_poly.pdbx_strand_id
1 'polypeptide(L)'
;MKKITFTLALLLVFIASNAQKDFQGMAVYESKTSTADFKSRMSGNKDITPEMQKMIEERMKKMFEKTFILNFDKTSSIYKEEEKLDAPGQGQGGFRMMSSMMGGGGTYYKNAKEKTFTVDKEFMGKEFLVKDTLRNYNWKMEGETREIGGYMCYKATAVIPASKTDFRNFRPKKEEEAKKKEEEAKKEEEKNVEAKIEDKKEKKTSFFDEVDLPKEITITAWYTMDIPVNQGPEGYWGLPGLILEVNDGKTTILCSKIVINPKEKTEIKAPNNGKVVTQKEYDDIVTKKMEEMMEMNQGQGRGGMQMRMGR
;
A
#
# COMPACT_ATOMS: atom_id res chain seq x y z
N MET A 1 -25.83 -3.63 -59.16
CA MET A 1 -26.19 -4.12 -57.84
C MET A 1 -24.97 -4.43 -56.97
N LYS A 2 -23.97 -5.23 -57.39
CA LYS A 2 -22.75 -5.57 -56.62
C LYS A 2 -21.95 -4.37 -56.13
N LYS A 3 -21.88 -3.27 -56.90
CA LYS A 3 -21.13 -2.07 -56.50
C LYS A 3 -21.84 -1.26 -55.41
N ILE A 4 -23.19 -1.27 -55.40
CA ILE A 4 -23.99 -0.57 -54.36
C ILE A 4 -23.95 -1.32 -53.04
N THR A 5 -23.96 -2.67 -53.07
CA THR A 5 -23.81 -3.46 -51.85
C THR A 5 -22.42 -3.35 -51.22
N PHE A 6 -21.39 -3.19 -52.06
CA PHE A 6 -20.01 -3.00 -51.58
C PHE A 6 -19.80 -1.61 -50.92
N THR A 7 -20.38 -0.55 -51.53
CA THR A 7 -20.36 0.80 -50.92
C THR A 7 -21.16 0.88 -49.63
N LEU A 8 -22.32 0.19 -49.56
CA LEU A 8 -23.12 0.16 -48.35
C LEU A 8 -22.41 -0.60 -47.21
N ALA A 9 -21.73 -1.72 -47.54
CA ALA A 9 -20.93 -2.47 -46.56
C ALA A 9 -19.75 -1.64 -46.07
N LEU A 10 -19.09 -0.89 -46.93
CA LEU A 10 -17.96 -0.02 -46.54
C LEU A 10 -18.44 1.15 -45.64
N LEU A 11 -19.63 1.71 -45.92
CA LEU A 11 -20.26 2.74 -45.10
C LEU A 11 -20.63 2.23 -43.70
N LEU A 12 -21.14 1.01 -43.61
CA LEU A 12 -21.44 0.36 -42.33
C LEU A 12 -20.19 0.09 -41.46
N VAL A 13 -19.07 -0.26 -42.07
CA VAL A 13 -17.78 -0.43 -41.36
C VAL A 13 -17.27 0.93 -40.84
N PHE A 14 -17.45 2.00 -41.60
CA PHE A 14 -17.05 3.37 -41.19
C PHE A 14 -17.89 3.89 -40.02
N ILE A 15 -19.19 3.58 -39.97
CA ILE A 15 -20.10 3.96 -38.87
C ILE A 15 -19.76 3.17 -37.62
N ALA A 16 -19.40 1.90 -37.72
CA ALA A 16 -19.01 1.06 -36.58
C ALA A 16 -17.71 1.53 -35.90
N SER A 17 -16.76 2.07 -36.67
CA SER A 17 -15.49 2.57 -36.13
C SER A 17 -15.61 3.86 -35.32
N ASN A 18 -16.64 4.68 -35.55
CA ASN A 18 -16.91 5.90 -34.80
C ASN A 18 -17.88 5.71 -33.61
N ALA A 19 -18.50 4.55 -33.48
CA ALA A 19 -19.47 4.26 -32.42
C ALA A 19 -18.85 3.85 -31.08
N GLN A 20 -17.55 3.66 -31.00
CA GLN A 20 -16.86 3.41 -29.72
C GLN A 20 -16.72 4.75 -28.97
N LYS A 21 -17.78 5.17 -28.28
CA LYS A 21 -17.64 6.21 -27.26
C LYS A 21 -16.52 5.79 -26.33
N ASP A 22 -15.50 6.64 -26.20
CA ASP A 22 -14.41 6.44 -25.26
C ASP A 22 -15.00 6.25 -23.86
N PHE A 23 -15.10 5.00 -23.43
CA PHE A 23 -15.58 4.67 -22.10
C PHE A 23 -14.55 5.14 -21.08
N GLN A 24 -14.99 5.96 -20.13
CA GLN A 24 -14.19 6.38 -19.00
C GLN A 24 -15.06 6.38 -17.74
N GLY A 25 -14.47 6.03 -16.62
CA GLY A 25 -15.11 6.10 -15.32
C GLY A 25 -14.23 6.74 -14.28
N MET A 26 -14.86 7.26 -13.24
CA MET A 26 -14.22 7.76 -12.04
C MET A 26 -14.83 7.05 -10.83
N ALA A 27 -14.02 6.53 -9.93
CA ALA A 27 -14.46 5.96 -8.67
C ALA A 27 -13.68 6.60 -7.51
N VAL A 28 -14.38 6.94 -6.45
CA VAL A 28 -13.79 7.47 -5.21
C VAL A 28 -13.74 6.35 -4.20
N TYR A 29 -12.57 6.15 -3.59
CA TYR A 29 -12.33 5.12 -2.60
C TYR A 29 -11.93 5.72 -1.27
N GLU A 30 -12.50 5.21 -0.20
CA GLU A 30 -12.09 5.50 1.17
C GLU A 30 -11.25 4.34 1.70
N SER A 31 -10.01 4.63 2.07
CA SER A 31 -9.07 3.69 2.66
C SER A 31 -9.02 3.90 4.17
N LYS A 32 -9.19 2.81 4.91
CA LYS A 32 -9.14 2.81 6.37
C LYS A 32 -8.30 1.66 6.88
N THR A 33 -7.19 1.98 7.54
CA THR A 33 -6.32 0.99 8.19
C THR A 33 -6.65 0.89 9.68
N SER A 34 -6.74 -0.33 10.19
CA SER A 34 -7.01 -0.60 11.60
C SER A 34 -5.88 -0.08 12.49
N THR A 35 -6.25 0.68 13.51
CA THR A 35 -5.33 1.20 14.53
C THR A 35 -5.45 0.44 15.87
N ALA A 36 -6.15 -0.69 15.88
CA ALA A 36 -6.46 -1.45 17.10
C ALA A 36 -5.20 -1.88 17.86
N ASP A 37 -4.19 -2.40 17.15
CA ASP A 37 -2.92 -2.84 17.75
C ASP A 37 -2.17 -1.66 18.40
N PHE A 38 -2.25 -0.47 17.81
CA PHE A 38 -1.64 0.72 18.37
C PHE A 38 -2.39 1.24 19.61
N LYS A 39 -3.73 1.28 19.54
CA LYS A 39 -4.57 1.69 20.67
C LYS A 39 -4.37 0.80 21.89
N SER A 40 -4.26 -0.50 21.71
CA SER A 40 -4.06 -1.44 22.82
C SER A 40 -2.74 -1.18 23.57
N ARG A 41 -1.69 -0.73 22.87
CA ARG A 41 -0.40 -0.37 23.50
C ARG A 41 -0.44 0.94 24.24
N MET A 42 -1.14 1.93 23.67
CA MET A 42 -1.27 3.22 24.33
C MET A 42 -2.08 3.14 25.64
N SER A 43 -3.12 2.33 25.67
CA SER A 43 -3.95 2.17 26.88
C SER A 43 -3.21 1.53 28.06
N GLY A 44 -2.08 0.86 27.81
CA GLY A 44 -1.21 0.28 28.85
C GLY A 44 -0.15 1.24 29.39
N ASN A 45 0.06 2.39 28.74
CA ASN A 45 1.12 3.34 29.16
C ASN A 45 0.56 4.42 30.09
N LYS A 46 1.00 4.39 31.36
CA LYS A 46 0.57 5.32 32.42
C LYS A 46 1.03 6.76 32.22
N ASP A 47 2.00 7.00 31.34
CA ASP A 47 2.56 8.33 31.08
C ASP A 47 1.75 9.13 30.04
N ILE A 48 0.73 8.54 29.43
CA ILE A 48 -0.12 9.17 28.41
C ILE A 48 -1.37 9.72 29.06
N THR A 49 -1.49 11.06 29.07
CA THR A 49 -2.72 11.71 29.54
C THR A 49 -3.88 11.52 28.57
N PRO A 50 -5.16 11.61 29.04
CA PRO A 50 -6.33 11.50 28.16
C PRO A 50 -6.32 12.51 27.00
N GLU A 51 -5.79 13.73 27.21
CA GLU A 51 -5.66 14.74 26.16
C GLU A 51 -4.60 14.35 25.12
N MET A 52 -3.45 13.82 25.56
CA MET A 52 -2.43 13.27 24.65
C MET A 52 -2.99 12.12 23.85
N GLN A 53 -3.75 11.21 24.48
CA GLN A 53 -4.38 10.09 23.80
C GLN A 53 -5.30 10.57 22.68
N LYS A 54 -6.19 11.53 22.96
CA LYS A 54 -7.10 12.13 21.97
C LYS A 54 -6.35 12.76 20.80
N MET A 55 -5.31 13.53 21.09
CA MET A 55 -4.48 14.17 20.05
C MET A 55 -3.78 13.13 19.16
N ILE A 56 -3.27 12.06 19.76
CA ILE A 56 -2.64 10.97 19.02
C ILE A 56 -3.69 10.23 18.16
N GLU A 57 -4.88 9.94 18.69
CA GLU A 57 -5.97 9.31 17.94
C GLU A 57 -6.41 10.16 16.74
N GLU A 58 -6.53 11.47 16.89
CA GLU A 58 -6.86 12.38 15.78
C GLU A 58 -5.77 12.39 14.70
N ARG A 59 -4.49 12.39 15.10
CA ARG A 59 -3.37 12.28 14.14
C ARG A 59 -3.35 10.94 13.42
N MET A 60 -3.59 9.85 14.16
CA MET A 60 -3.67 8.50 13.60
C MET A 60 -4.82 8.40 12.59
N LYS A 61 -5.99 8.96 12.92
CA LYS A 61 -7.13 8.99 12.01
C LYS A 61 -6.76 9.68 10.69
N LYS A 62 -6.14 10.87 10.73
CA LYS A 62 -5.69 11.59 9.53
C LYS A 62 -4.67 10.79 8.71
N MET A 63 -3.85 9.97 9.35
CA MET A 63 -2.81 9.17 8.68
C MET A 63 -3.38 7.90 8.03
N PHE A 64 -4.36 7.26 8.66
CA PHE A 64 -4.87 5.95 8.28
C PHE A 64 -6.25 5.98 7.59
N GLU A 65 -6.93 7.14 7.58
CA GLU A 65 -8.16 7.35 6.81
C GLU A 65 -7.88 8.33 5.67
N LYS A 66 -7.83 7.79 4.44
CA LYS A 66 -7.49 8.53 3.24
C LYS A 66 -8.54 8.33 2.16
N THR A 67 -8.71 9.34 1.32
CA THR A 67 -9.58 9.29 0.15
C THR A 67 -8.73 9.24 -1.11
N PHE A 68 -9.11 8.40 -2.06
CA PHE A 68 -8.42 8.23 -3.32
C PHE A 68 -9.40 8.31 -4.49
N ILE A 69 -8.91 8.77 -5.63
CA ILE A 69 -9.68 8.84 -6.87
C ILE A 69 -9.03 7.89 -7.88
N LEU A 70 -9.82 6.95 -8.40
CA LEU A 70 -9.49 6.09 -9.52
C LEU A 70 -10.17 6.63 -10.77
N ASN A 71 -9.41 7.16 -11.72
CA ASN A 71 -9.90 7.39 -13.08
C ASN A 71 -9.48 6.21 -13.95
N PHE A 72 -10.41 5.65 -14.71
CA PHE A 72 -10.16 4.44 -15.48
C PHE A 72 -10.85 4.46 -16.83
N ASP A 73 -10.25 3.77 -17.77
CA ASP A 73 -10.84 3.36 -19.04
C ASP A 73 -10.84 1.81 -19.12
N LYS A 74 -11.10 1.28 -20.32
CA LYS A 74 -11.13 -0.18 -20.55
C LYS A 74 -9.77 -0.87 -20.30
N THR A 75 -8.67 -0.16 -20.46
CA THR A 75 -7.32 -0.72 -20.50
C THR A 75 -6.40 -0.16 -19.43
N SER A 76 -6.64 1.07 -19.01
CA SER A 76 -5.73 1.81 -18.14
C SER A 76 -6.46 2.47 -16.98
N SER A 77 -5.75 2.73 -15.92
CA SER A 77 -6.27 3.50 -14.79
C SER A 77 -5.18 4.30 -14.09
N ILE A 78 -5.60 5.38 -13.44
CA ILE A 78 -4.76 6.20 -12.57
C ILE A 78 -5.45 6.33 -11.22
N TYR A 79 -4.74 5.98 -10.15
CA TYR A 79 -5.21 6.02 -8.77
C TYR A 79 -4.34 6.99 -7.98
N LYS A 80 -4.94 8.01 -7.42
CA LYS A 80 -4.24 9.10 -6.72
C LYS A 80 -4.98 9.46 -5.45
N GLU A 81 -4.22 9.81 -4.39
CA GLU A 81 -4.79 10.37 -3.16
C GLU A 81 -5.46 11.72 -3.46
N GLU A 82 -6.67 11.93 -2.95
CA GLU A 82 -7.36 13.21 -3.03
C GLU A 82 -6.65 14.23 -2.16
N GLU A 83 -6.18 15.31 -2.77
CA GLU A 83 -5.50 16.38 -2.05
C GLU A 83 -6.51 17.14 -1.17
N LYS A 84 -6.37 17.01 0.15
CA LYS A 84 -7.10 17.85 1.10
C LYS A 84 -6.26 19.08 1.40
N LEU A 85 -6.86 20.25 1.27
CA LEU A 85 -6.22 21.50 1.69
C LEU A 85 -6.08 21.50 3.22
N ASP A 86 -4.86 21.34 3.70
CA ASP A 86 -4.57 21.45 5.13
C ASP A 86 -4.61 22.94 5.58
N ALA A 87 -5.09 23.15 6.81
CA ALA A 87 -5.08 24.49 7.41
C ALA A 87 -3.63 24.97 7.58
N PRO A 88 -3.32 26.26 7.27
CA PRO A 88 -1.99 26.83 7.44
C PRO A 88 -1.56 26.75 8.92
N GLY A 89 -0.37 26.20 9.21
CA GLY A 89 0.26 26.26 10.53
C GLY A 89 0.43 24.95 11.31
N GLN A 90 -0.04 23.81 10.81
CA GLN A 90 0.27 22.53 11.44
C GLN A 90 1.51 21.93 10.77
N GLY A 91 2.58 21.70 11.55
CA GLY A 91 3.92 21.24 11.16
C GLY A 91 3.96 20.11 10.12
N GLN A 92 3.94 20.48 8.85
CA GLN A 92 3.76 19.60 7.70
C GLN A 92 4.96 18.69 7.40
N GLY A 93 6.19 19.11 7.76
CA GLY A 93 7.40 18.39 7.32
C GLY A 93 7.53 16.98 7.89
N GLY A 94 7.38 16.81 9.18
CA GLY A 94 7.52 15.49 9.83
C GLY A 94 6.38 14.53 9.50
N PHE A 95 5.17 15.05 9.33
CA PHE A 95 3.99 14.24 9.00
C PHE A 95 4.03 13.73 7.54
N ARG A 96 4.41 14.60 6.58
CA ARG A 96 4.60 14.18 5.18
C ARG A 96 5.70 13.15 5.06
N MET A 97 6.83 13.34 5.74
CA MET A 97 7.92 12.38 5.76
C MET A 97 7.47 11.02 6.32
N MET A 98 6.70 11.02 7.40
CA MET A 98 6.18 9.79 8.01
C MET A 98 5.12 9.11 7.13
N SER A 99 4.24 9.87 6.49
CA SER A 99 3.24 9.36 5.54
C SER A 99 3.91 8.76 4.30
N SER A 100 4.92 9.44 3.73
CA SER A 100 5.73 8.95 2.62
C SER A 100 6.47 7.66 2.98
N MET A 101 7.03 7.59 4.20
CA MET A 101 7.73 6.42 4.70
C MET A 101 6.78 5.21 4.92
N MET A 102 5.51 5.45 5.27
CA MET A 102 4.49 4.41 5.48
C MET A 102 3.81 3.94 4.18
N GLY A 103 4.37 4.26 3.02
CA GLY A 103 3.84 3.84 1.72
C GLY A 103 2.64 4.66 1.26
N GLY A 104 2.38 5.81 1.90
CA GLY A 104 1.34 6.76 1.48
C GLY A 104 1.87 7.75 0.45
N GLY A 105 1.03 8.04 -0.53
CA GLY A 105 1.29 9.03 -1.57
C GLY A 105 1.78 8.43 -2.88
N GLY A 106 1.72 9.28 -3.91
CA GLY A 106 2.06 8.90 -5.27
C GLY A 106 0.86 8.59 -6.14
N THR A 107 1.12 8.61 -7.42
CA THR A 107 0.15 8.33 -8.47
C THR A 107 0.40 6.93 -9.00
N TYR A 108 -0.55 6.03 -8.83
CA TYR A 108 -0.45 4.66 -9.30
C TYR A 108 -1.14 4.53 -10.66
N TYR A 109 -0.36 4.39 -11.72
CA TYR A 109 -0.85 4.12 -13.07
C TYR A 109 -0.79 2.63 -13.36
N LYS A 110 -1.87 2.07 -13.93
CA LYS A 110 -1.94 0.68 -14.42
C LYS A 110 -2.29 0.64 -15.89
N ASN A 111 -1.62 -0.23 -16.64
CA ASN A 111 -2.02 -0.66 -17.98
C ASN A 111 -2.34 -2.15 -17.94
N ALA A 112 -3.62 -2.48 -17.86
CA ALA A 112 -4.08 -3.87 -17.78
C ALA A 112 -3.87 -4.65 -19.07
N LYS A 113 -3.80 -3.97 -20.23
CA LYS A 113 -3.51 -4.60 -21.53
C LYS A 113 -2.05 -5.05 -21.61
N GLU A 114 -1.12 -4.20 -21.18
CA GLU A 114 0.32 -4.49 -21.16
C GLU A 114 0.75 -5.23 -19.89
N LYS A 115 -0.15 -5.31 -18.90
CA LYS A 115 0.11 -5.90 -17.58
C LYS A 115 1.29 -5.22 -16.86
N THR A 116 1.36 -3.89 -16.97
CA THR A 116 2.41 -3.07 -16.35
C THR A 116 1.83 -2.02 -15.43
N PHE A 117 2.63 -1.55 -14.50
CA PHE A 117 2.31 -0.39 -13.69
C PHE A 117 3.48 0.58 -13.62
N THR A 118 3.15 1.83 -13.32
CA THR A 118 4.11 2.87 -13.01
C THR A 118 3.58 3.65 -11.80
N VAL A 119 4.42 3.82 -10.79
CA VAL A 119 4.06 4.62 -9.61
C VAL A 119 5.19 5.57 -9.25
N ASP A 120 4.88 6.85 -9.04
CA ASP A 120 5.79 7.80 -8.45
C ASP A 120 5.76 7.65 -6.92
N LYS A 121 6.92 7.56 -6.32
CA LYS A 121 7.07 7.43 -4.87
C LYS A 121 8.15 8.37 -4.38
N GLU A 122 7.88 9.05 -3.29
CA GLU A 122 8.88 9.79 -2.56
C GLU A 122 9.34 8.98 -1.35
N PHE A 123 10.65 8.85 -1.18
CA PHE A 123 11.23 8.24 0.00
C PHE A 123 12.45 9.04 0.47
N MET A 124 12.39 9.57 1.69
CA MET A 124 13.44 10.41 2.29
C MET A 124 13.87 11.58 1.40
N GLY A 125 12.90 12.30 0.80
CA GLY A 125 13.15 13.44 -0.07
C GLY A 125 13.71 13.10 -1.45
N LYS A 126 13.74 11.82 -1.83
CA LYS A 126 14.13 11.36 -3.16
C LYS A 126 12.91 10.82 -3.90
N GLU A 127 12.75 11.25 -5.15
CA GLU A 127 11.69 10.80 -6.03
C GLU A 127 12.13 9.56 -6.81
N PHE A 128 11.28 8.55 -6.79
CA PHE A 128 11.44 7.30 -7.52
C PHE A 128 10.26 7.07 -8.45
N LEU A 129 10.55 6.55 -9.62
CA LEU A 129 9.55 6.10 -10.58
C LEU A 129 9.62 4.57 -10.69
N VAL A 130 8.78 3.90 -9.92
CA VAL A 130 8.75 2.44 -9.91
C VAL A 130 7.97 1.95 -11.12
N LYS A 131 8.64 1.19 -12.00
CA LYS A 131 8.04 0.57 -13.20
C LYS A 131 8.24 -0.93 -13.13
N ASP A 132 7.14 -1.69 -13.19
CA ASP A 132 7.20 -3.15 -13.15
C ASP A 132 5.94 -3.78 -13.76
N THR A 133 5.90 -5.10 -13.76
CA THR A 133 4.74 -5.90 -14.17
C THR A 133 3.69 -5.98 -13.07
N LEU A 134 2.42 -5.92 -13.45
CA LEU A 134 1.31 -6.11 -12.52
C LEU A 134 1.34 -7.53 -11.93
N ARG A 135 1.15 -7.61 -10.62
CA ARG A 135 1.05 -8.89 -9.91
C ARG A 135 -0.14 -9.70 -10.41
N ASN A 136 0.07 -10.99 -10.63
CA ASN A 136 -1.02 -11.94 -10.82
C ASN A 136 -1.54 -12.39 -9.46
N TYR A 137 -2.83 -12.10 -9.17
CA TYR A 137 -3.45 -12.41 -7.88
C TYR A 137 -3.97 -13.84 -7.77
N ASN A 138 -4.12 -14.57 -8.90
CA ASN A 138 -4.74 -15.90 -8.92
C ASN A 138 -6.06 -15.95 -8.13
N TRP A 139 -6.98 -15.02 -8.47
CA TRP A 139 -8.24 -14.87 -7.77
C TRP A 139 -9.05 -16.16 -7.74
N LYS A 140 -9.49 -16.56 -6.55
CA LYS A 140 -10.49 -17.59 -6.32
C LYS A 140 -11.84 -16.90 -6.19
N MET A 141 -12.73 -17.13 -7.14
CA MET A 141 -14.10 -16.59 -7.10
C MET A 141 -14.94 -17.42 -6.13
N GLU A 142 -15.71 -16.73 -5.29
CA GLU A 142 -16.58 -17.34 -4.30
C GLU A 142 -18.04 -17.09 -4.68
N GLY A 143 -18.97 -17.95 -4.17
CA GLY A 143 -20.39 -17.83 -4.47
C GLY A 143 -21.13 -16.75 -3.67
N GLU A 144 -20.44 -16.05 -2.77
CA GLU A 144 -21.04 -15.00 -1.97
C GLU A 144 -21.29 -13.74 -2.79
N THR A 145 -22.46 -13.13 -2.57
CA THR A 145 -22.87 -11.87 -3.19
C THR A 145 -23.34 -10.89 -2.13
N ARG A 146 -23.14 -9.60 -2.40
CA ARG A 146 -23.73 -8.51 -1.61
C ARG A 146 -23.87 -7.25 -2.46
N GLU A 147 -24.72 -6.34 -2.01
CA GLU A 147 -24.88 -5.03 -2.63
C GLU A 147 -23.90 -4.01 -2.01
N ILE A 148 -23.22 -3.24 -2.87
CA ILE A 148 -22.36 -2.11 -2.47
C ILE A 148 -22.75 -0.92 -3.35
N GLY A 149 -23.31 0.14 -2.75
CA GLY A 149 -23.64 1.36 -3.46
C GLY A 149 -24.63 1.19 -4.62
N GLY A 150 -25.55 0.23 -4.53
CA GLY A 150 -26.52 -0.08 -5.58
C GLY A 150 -26.01 -1.05 -6.66
N TYR A 151 -24.78 -1.56 -6.53
CA TYR A 151 -24.20 -2.54 -7.44
C TYR A 151 -24.18 -3.94 -6.82
N MET A 152 -24.62 -4.95 -7.57
CA MET A 152 -24.45 -6.34 -7.16
C MET A 152 -22.97 -6.73 -7.26
N CYS A 153 -22.39 -7.13 -6.13
CA CYS A 153 -20.99 -7.50 -6.04
C CYS A 153 -20.79 -8.97 -5.71
N TYR A 154 -19.73 -9.52 -6.27
CA TYR A 154 -19.29 -10.90 -6.08
C TYR A 154 -17.97 -10.92 -5.31
N LYS A 155 -17.82 -11.90 -4.44
CA LYS A 155 -16.63 -12.08 -3.64
C LYS A 155 -15.54 -12.86 -4.38
N ALA A 156 -14.31 -12.41 -4.25
CA ALA A 156 -13.14 -13.14 -4.67
C ALA A 156 -12.05 -13.03 -3.60
N THR A 157 -11.25 -14.11 -3.46
CA THR A 157 -10.13 -14.13 -2.52
C THR A 157 -8.83 -14.46 -3.24
N ALA A 158 -7.72 -13.93 -2.73
CA ALA A 158 -6.38 -14.25 -3.20
C ALA A 158 -5.41 -14.30 -2.03
N VAL A 159 -4.41 -15.17 -2.11
CA VAL A 159 -3.32 -15.24 -1.15
C VAL A 159 -2.06 -14.70 -1.82
N ILE A 160 -1.41 -13.75 -1.18
CA ILE A 160 -0.19 -13.12 -1.69
C ILE A 160 0.91 -13.12 -0.62
N PRO A 161 2.20 -13.20 -1.02
CA PRO A 161 3.27 -12.99 -0.06
C PRO A 161 3.24 -11.56 0.49
N ALA A 162 3.46 -11.43 1.79
CA ALA A 162 3.53 -10.12 2.45
C ALA A 162 4.73 -9.32 1.93
N SER A 163 4.53 -8.03 1.68
CA SER A 163 5.62 -7.12 1.34
C SER A 163 6.42 -6.75 2.59
N LYS A 164 7.74 -6.82 2.50
CA LYS A 164 8.67 -6.42 3.57
C LYS A 164 8.77 -4.90 3.73
N THR A 165 8.35 -4.15 2.73
CA THR A 165 8.39 -2.68 2.73
C THR A 165 7.02 -2.05 3.00
N ASP A 166 5.97 -2.85 3.12
CA ASP A 166 4.65 -2.38 3.49
C ASP A 166 4.50 -2.39 5.03
N PHE A 167 4.71 -1.23 5.64
CA PHE A 167 4.63 -1.05 7.10
C PHE A 167 3.26 -1.39 7.70
N ARG A 168 2.20 -1.43 6.89
CA ARG A 168 0.87 -1.87 7.34
C ARG A 168 0.89 -3.32 7.83
N ASN A 169 1.83 -4.12 7.34
CA ASN A 169 1.97 -5.53 7.68
C ASN A 169 2.81 -5.79 8.92
N PHE A 170 3.53 -4.80 9.41
CA PHE A 170 4.42 -4.96 10.54
C PHE A 170 3.65 -5.22 11.83
N ARG A 171 3.98 -6.33 12.50
CA ARG A 171 3.51 -6.68 13.82
C ARG A 171 4.72 -6.68 14.76
N PRO A 172 4.66 -5.99 15.89
CA PRO A 172 5.74 -6.14 16.87
C PRO A 172 5.64 -7.52 17.49
N LYS A 173 6.77 -8.16 17.66
CA LYS A 173 6.85 -9.42 18.40
C LYS A 173 6.29 -9.19 19.80
N LYS A 174 5.46 -10.10 20.26
CA LYS A 174 4.99 -10.08 21.65
C LYS A 174 6.23 -10.27 22.55
N GLU A 175 6.35 -9.44 23.59
CA GLU A 175 7.50 -9.48 24.52
C GLU A 175 7.77 -10.88 25.10
N GLU A 176 6.76 -11.73 25.23
CA GLU A 176 6.90 -13.11 25.71
C GLU A 176 7.61 -14.02 24.70
N GLU A 177 7.42 -13.84 23.40
CA GLU A 177 8.14 -14.60 22.37
C GLU A 177 9.55 -14.10 22.17
N ALA A 178 9.78 -12.80 22.34
CA ALA A 178 11.13 -12.21 22.34
C ALA A 178 11.96 -12.73 23.52
N LYS A 179 11.38 -12.77 24.73
CA LYS A 179 12.05 -13.36 25.93
C LYS A 179 12.33 -14.84 25.77
N LYS A 180 11.42 -15.64 25.20
CA LYS A 180 11.66 -17.07 24.93
C LYS A 180 12.79 -17.31 23.94
N LYS A 181 12.87 -16.52 22.88
CA LYS A 181 13.97 -16.61 21.89
C LYS A 181 15.31 -16.15 22.46
N GLU A 182 15.33 -15.15 23.35
CA GLU A 182 16.53 -14.77 24.08
C GLU A 182 16.98 -15.83 25.10
N GLU A 183 16.04 -16.50 25.78
CA GLU A 183 16.35 -17.61 26.68
C GLU A 183 16.81 -18.88 25.96
N GLU A 184 16.23 -19.18 24.80
CA GLU A 184 16.68 -20.27 23.93
C GLU A 184 18.06 -20.01 23.34
N ALA A 185 18.31 -18.79 22.86
CA ALA A 185 19.63 -18.39 22.38
C ALA A 185 20.71 -18.44 23.49
N LYS A 186 20.38 -18.02 24.71
CA LYS A 186 21.30 -18.11 25.87
C LYS A 186 21.56 -19.57 26.29
N LYS A 187 20.56 -20.46 26.18
CA LYS A 187 20.75 -21.89 26.46
C LYS A 187 21.53 -22.62 25.38
N GLU A 188 21.50 -22.15 24.13
CA GLU A 188 22.38 -22.67 23.07
C GLU A 188 23.81 -22.13 23.19
N GLU A 189 24.01 -20.91 23.69
CA GLU A 189 25.35 -20.37 23.98
C GLU A 189 26.03 -21.07 25.17
N GLU A 190 25.29 -21.44 26.22
CA GLU A 190 25.86 -22.19 27.35
C GLU A 190 26.29 -23.63 27.02
N LYS A 191 25.71 -24.22 25.96
CA LYS A 191 26.10 -25.57 25.49
C LYS A 191 27.31 -25.59 24.56
N ASN A 192 27.80 -24.44 24.09
CA ASN A 192 28.87 -24.35 23.11
C ASN A 192 30.15 -23.69 23.62
N VAL A 193 30.39 -23.68 24.94
CA VAL A 193 31.58 -23.02 25.57
C VAL A 193 32.85 -23.84 25.44
N GLU A 194 32.89 -25.00 24.78
CA GLU A 194 34.10 -25.82 24.64
C GLU A 194 34.68 -25.93 23.23
N ALA A 195 34.38 -25.03 22.29
CA ALA A 195 35.12 -25.03 21.03
C ALA A 195 35.14 -23.64 20.34
N LYS A 196 36.37 -23.08 20.32
CA LYS A 196 36.82 -22.01 19.42
C LYS A 196 36.51 -20.56 19.76
N ILE A 197 37.50 -19.93 20.34
CA ILE A 197 37.87 -18.51 20.18
C ILE A 197 38.21 -18.30 18.70
N GLU A 198 37.28 -17.74 17.93
CA GLU A 198 37.54 -16.93 16.72
C GLU A 198 36.22 -16.33 16.21
N ASP A 199 36.25 -15.00 15.97
CA ASP A 199 35.25 -14.16 15.35
C ASP A 199 33.90 -13.92 16.10
N LYS A 200 33.96 -13.06 17.14
CA LYS A 200 32.78 -12.28 17.56
C LYS A 200 32.45 -11.24 16.50
N LYS A 201 31.79 -11.65 15.41
CA LYS A 201 30.89 -10.77 14.68
C LYS A 201 29.67 -10.55 15.58
N GLU A 202 29.58 -9.36 16.18
CA GLU A 202 28.34 -8.88 16.79
C GLU A 202 27.20 -9.14 15.80
N LYS A 203 26.25 -10.01 16.16
CA LYS A 203 25.02 -10.19 15.40
C LYS A 203 24.28 -8.86 15.46
N LYS A 204 24.40 -8.05 14.41
CA LYS A 204 23.62 -6.82 14.23
C LYS A 204 22.16 -7.28 14.15
N THR A 205 21.35 -6.94 15.13
CA THR A 205 19.91 -7.17 15.13
C THR A 205 19.31 -6.29 14.03
N SER A 206 18.78 -6.92 12.99
CA SER A 206 18.07 -6.21 11.92
C SER A 206 16.71 -5.72 12.44
N PHE A 207 16.22 -4.58 11.94
CA PHE A 207 14.86 -4.10 12.21
C PHE A 207 13.81 -5.19 12.02
N PHE A 208 13.99 -6.03 10.99
CA PHE A 208 13.09 -7.12 10.68
C PHE A 208 13.15 -8.26 11.71
N ASP A 209 14.17 -8.32 12.56
CA ASP A 209 14.25 -9.28 13.67
C ASP A 209 13.36 -8.88 14.85
N GLU A 210 13.03 -7.61 14.98
CA GLU A 210 12.13 -7.06 16.02
C GLU A 210 10.66 -7.04 15.61
N VAL A 211 10.38 -7.26 14.32
CA VAL A 211 9.03 -7.21 13.74
C VAL A 211 8.62 -8.59 13.24
N ASP A 212 7.41 -9.00 13.58
CA ASP A 212 6.79 -10.20 13.02
C ASP A 212 6.07 -9.82 11.72
N LEU A 213 6.56 -10.38 10.60
CA LEU A 213 5.93 -10.23 9.29
C LEU A 213 5.19 -11.51 8.95
N PRO A 214 3.89 -11.46 8.64
CA PRO A 214 3.19 -12.61 8.12
C PRO A 214 3.87 -13.07 6.82
N LYS A 215 3.95 -14.36 6.59
CA LYS A 215 4.51 -14.88 5.32
C LYS A 215 3.57 -14.59 4.16
N GLU A 216 2.28 -14.70 4.40
CA GLU A 216 1.22 -14.53 3.41
C GLU A 216 0.08 -13.68 3.96
N ILE A 217 -0.61 -13.01 3.08
CA ILE A 217 -1.77 -12.17 3.36
C ILE A 217 -2.92 -12.65 2.49
N THR A 218 -4.09 -12.87 3.09
CA THR A 218 -5.31 -13.14 2.36
C THR A 218 -6.00 -11.84 2.01
N ILE A 219 -6.20 -11.60 0.72
CA ILE A 219 -6.94 -10.46 0.19
C ILE A 219 -8.35 -10.91 -0.12
N THR A 220 -9.33 -10.18 0.38
CA THR A 220 -10.74 -10.33 -0.02
C THR A 220 -11.13 -9.14 -0.88
N ALA A 221 -11.67 -9.40 -2.06
CA ALA A 221 -12.17 -8.37 -2.98
C ALA A 221 -13.64 -8.59 -3.28
N TRP A 222 -14.37 -7.48 -3.44
CA TRP A 222 -15.75 -7.47 -3.93
C TRP A 222 -15.78 -6.65 -5.22
N TYR A 223 -16.26 -7.25 -6.29
CA TYR A 223 -16.29 -6.65 -7.63
C TYR A 223 -17.65 -6.75 -8.25
N THR A 224 -17.99 -5.80 -9.12
CA THR A 224 -19.25 -5.80 -9.86
C THR A 224 -19.03 -6.03 -11.36
N MET A 225 -19.83 -6.90 -11.95
CA MET A 225 -19.85 -7.13 -13.39
C MET A 225 -20.67 -6.08 -14.15
N ASP A 226 -21.44 -5.23 -13.47
CA ASP A 226 -22.18 -4.12 -14.08
C ASP A 226 -21.25 -3.09 -14.73
N ILE A 227 -19.98 -3.03 -14.25
CA ILE A 227 -18.91 -2.22 -14.82
C ILE A 227 -17.80 -3.17 -15.27
N PRO A 228 -17.85 -3.68 -16.52
CA PRO A 228 -17.00 -4.78 -16.99
C PRO A 228 -15.59 -4.29 -17.36
N VAL A 229 -14.85 -3.80 -16.37
CA VAL A 229 -13.44 -3.41 -16.47
C VAL A 229 -12.63 -4.15 -15.41
N ASN A 230 -11.46 -4.64 -15.77
CA ASN A 230 -10.60 -5.37 -14.86
C ASN A 230 -9.73 -4.46 -13.96
N GLN A 231 -10.30 -3.35 -13.50
CA GLN A 231 -9.64 -2.32 -12.71
C GLN A 231 -10.07 -2.36 -11.24
N GLY A 232 -9.25 -1.76 -10.38
CA GLY A 232 -9.50 -1.62 -8.94
C GLY A 232 -8.55 -0.62 -8.30
N PRO A 233 -8.67 -0.37 -6.99
CA PRO A 233 -7.79 0.54 -6.27
C PRO A 233 -6.35 0.01 -6.22
N GLU A 234 -5.36 0.89 -5.99
CA GLU A 234 -3.93 0.53 -5.89
C GLU A 234 -3.48 -0.42 -7.03
N GLY A 235 -2.74 -1.47 -6.68
CA GLY A 235 -2.29 -2.53 -7.59
C GLY A 235 -3.32 -3.64 -7.84
N TYR A 236 -4.51 -3.58 -7.25
CA TYR A 236 -5.54 -4.62 -7.41
C TYR A 236 -6.21 -4.54 -8.78
N TRP A 237 -6.31 -5.70 -9.45
CA TRP A 237 -6.84 -5.82 -10.82
C TRP A 237 -7.13 -7.27 -11.19
N GLY A 238 -7.67 -7.50 -12.38
CA GLY A 238 -7.76 -8.82 -12.99
C GLY A 238 -9.04 -9.60 -12.72
N LEU A 239 -9.98 -9.02 -11.96
CA LEU A 239 -11.36 -9.54 -11.85
C LEU A 239 -12.21 -9.11 -13.05
N PRO A 240 -13.26 -9.84 -13.40
CA PRO A 240 -14.09 -9.56 -14.60
C PRO A 240 -15.00 -8.34 -14.46
N GLY A 241 -14.75 -7.47 -13.48
CA GLY A 241 -15.49 -6.25 -13.21
C GLY A 241 -14.72 -5.31 -12.29
N LEU A 242 -15.23 -4.09 -12.12
CA LEU A 242 -14.64 -3.09 -11.25
C LEU A 242 -14.65 -3.58 -9.80
N ILE A 243 -13.49 -3.52 -9.16
CA ILE A 243 -13.35 -3.88 -7.75
C ILE A 243 -13.84 -2.71 -6.90
N LEU A 244 -14.92 -2.92 -6.14
CA LEU A 244 -15.52 -1.89 -5.28
C LEU A 244 -15.00 -1.93 -3.84
N GLU A 245 -14.52 -3.07 -3.38
CA GLU A 245 -13.90 -3.19 -2.06
C GLU A 245 -12.74 -4.15 -2.08
N VAL A 246 -11.71 -3.81 -1.33
CA VAL A 246 -10.58 -4.69 -1.02
C VAL A 246 -10.33 -4.65 0.48
N ASN A 247 -10.08 -5.82 1.08
CA ASN A 247 -9.68 -5.96 2.47
C ASN A 247 -8.51 -6.94 2.57
N ASP A 248 -7.43 -6.51 3.21
CA ASP A 248 -6.22 -7.31 3.47
C ASP A 248 -6.09 -7.81 4.92
N GLY A 249 -7.19 -7.71 5.69
CA GLY A 249 -7.24 -8.04 7.11
C GLY A 249 -6.87 -6.87 8.04
N LYS A 250 -6.21 -5.82 7.53
CA LYS A 250 -5.86 -4.60 8.28
C LYS A 250 -6.43 -3.35 7.65
N THR A 251 -6.36 -3.26 6.34
CA THR A 251 -6.84 -2.12 5.57
C THR A 251 -8.07 -2.52 4.77
N THR A 252 -9.09 -1.70 4.83
CA THR A 252 -10.27 -1.77 3.96
C THR A 252 -10.25 -0.57 3.04
N ILE A 253 -10.34 -0.81 1.73
CA ILE A 253 -10.47 0.20 0.70
C ILE A 253 -11.85 0.01 0.07
N LEU A 254 -12.78 0.94 0.31
CA LEU A 254 -14.18 0.84 -0.10
C LEU A 254 -14.53 1.96 -1.07
N CYS A 255 -15.17 1.62 -2.18
CA CYS A 255 -15.70 2.58 -3.14
C CYS A 255 -16.93 3.28 -2.56
N SER A 256 -16.88 4.60 -2.46
CA SER A 256 -17.96 5.45 -1.94
C SER A 256 -18.74 6.16 -3.05
N LYS A 257 -18.15 6.33 -4.25
CA LYS A 257 -18.79 7.02 -5.37
C LYS A 257 -18.28 6.50 -6.71
N ILE A 258 -19.19 6.38 -7.68
CA ILE A 258 -18.85 6.02 -9.07
C ILE A 258 -19.52 7.00 -10.02
N VAL A 259 -18.80 7.43 -11.04
CA VAL A 259 -19.31 8.24 -12.14
C VAL A 259 -18.85 7.61 -13.45
N ILE A 260 -19.79 7.15 -14.25
CA ILE A 260 -19.51 6.58 -15.58
C ILE A 260 -19.70 7.66 -16.64
N ASN A 261 -18.76 7.77 -17.57
CA ASN A 261 -18.70 8.76 -18.64
C ASN A 261 -18.85 10.19 -18.10
N PRO A 262 -17.94 10.66 -17.20
CA PRO A 262 -17.97 12.02 -16.68
C PRO A 262 -17.93 13.03 -17.82
N LYS A 263 -18.56 14.21 -17.61
CA LYS A 263 -18.57 15.30 -18.61
C LYS A 263 -17.17 15.80 -18.92
N GLU A 264 -16.35 15.92 -17.86
CA GLU A 264 -14.93 16.28 -17.97
C GLU A 264 -14.12 14.99 -17.89
N LYS A 265 -13.42 14.66 -18.96
CA LYS A 265 -12.55 13.49 -19.02
C LYS A 265 -11.20 13.82 -18.38
N THR A 266 -10.72 12.93 -17.52
CA THR A 266 -9.37 13.04 -16.95
C THR A 266 -8.40 12.30 -17.86
N GLU A 267 -7.25 12.91 -18.13
CA GLU A 267 -6.17 12.25 -18.86
C GLU A 267 -5.58 11.12 -17.98
N ILE A 268 -5.65 9.89 -18.49
CA ILE A 268 -5.09 8.71 -17.83
C ILE A 268 -3.69 8.47 -18.39
N LYS A 269 -2.68 9.09 -17.74
CA LYS A 269 -1.30 9.07 -18.19
C LYS A 269 -0.35 8.65 -17.06
N ALA A 270 0.64 7.83 -17.41
CA ALA A 270 1.65 7.40 -16.45
C ALA A 270 2.48 8.59 -15.94
N PRO A 271 2.80 8.65 -14.64
CA PRO A 271 3.77 9.62 -14.12
C PRO A 271 5.15 9.39 -14.76
N ASN A 272 5.95 10.45 -14.82
CA ASN A 272 7.25 10.44 -15.48
C ASN A 272 8.39 11.04 -14.66
N ASN A 273 8.11 11.48 -13.44
CA ASN A 273 9.10 12.11 -12.56
C ASN A 273 9.75 11.08 -11.63
N GLY A 274 11.04 11.23 -11.38
CA GLY A 274 11.80 10.42 -10.44
C GLY A 274 12.78 9.46 -11.10
N LYS A 275 13.64 8.87 -10.27
CA LYS A 275 14.60 7.84 -10.70
C LYS A 275 13.86 6.54 -11.04
N VAL A 276 14.01 6.07 -12.28
CA VAL A 276 13.39 4.80 -12.71
C VAL A 276 14.05 3.63 -12.01
N VAL A 277 13.22 2.80 -11.38
CA VAL A 277 13.62 1.57 -10.66
C VAL A 277 12.53 0.51 -10.81
N THR A 278 12.88 -0.76 -10.66
CA THR A 278 11.93 -1.86 -10.50
C THR A 278 11.36 -1.87 -9.07
N GLN A 279 10.25 -2.57 -8.84
CA GLN A 279 9.69 -2.73 -7.49
C GLN A 279 10.71 -3.34 -6.52
N LYS A 280 11.45 -4.36 -6.97
CA LYS A 280 12.50 -5.01 -6.17
C LYS A 280 13.62 -4.05 -5.80
N GLU A 281 14.14 -3.28 -6.75
CA GLU A 281 15.20 -2.29 -6.49
C GLU A 281 14.72 -1.22 -5.50
N TYR A 282 13.46 -0.77 -5.62
CA TYR A 282 12.87 0.17 -4.68
C TYR A 282 12.79 -0.44 -3.27
N ASP A 283 12.30 -1.66 -3.14
CA ASP A 283 12.20 -2.38 -1.87
C ASP A 283 13.58 -2.58 -1.22
N ASP A 284 14.60 -2.92 -2.00
CA ASP A 284 15.98 -3.06 -1.52
C ASP A 284 16.55 -1.72 -1.00
N ILE A 285 16.26 -0.61 -1.72
CA ILE A 285 16.67 0.74 -1.29
C ILE A 285 16.00 1.13 0.03
N VAL A 286 14.69 0.92 0.14
CA VAL A 286 13.92 1.23 1.36
C VAL A 286 14.44 0.42 2.53
N THR A 287 14.57 -0.89 2.36
CA THR A 287 15.07 -1.81 3.39
C THR A 287 16.44 -1.38 3.92
N LYS A 288 17.39 -1.16 3.01
CA LYS A 288 18.75 -0.73 3.38
C LYS A 288 18.76 0.59 4.14
N LYS A 289 17.96 1.57 3.72
CA LYS A 289 17.88 2.87 4.38
C LYS A 289 17.25 2.79 5.77
N MET A 290 16.28 1.92 5.95
CA MET A 290 15.67 1.67 7.25
C MET A 290 16.68 1.03 8.22
N GLU A 291 17.45 0.05 7.77
CA GLU A 291 18.51 -0.57 8.55
C GLU A 291 19.59 0.45 8.96
N GLU A 292 20.08 1.27 8.01
CA GLU A 292 21.06 2.35 8.30
C GLU A 292 20.53 3.35 9.35
N MET A 293 19.25 3.73 9.30
CA MET A 293 18.64 4.64 10.29
C MET A 293 18.61 4.04 11.69
N MET A 294 18.30 2.77 11.79
CA MET A 294 18.26 2.09 13.09
C MET A 294 19.64 1.92 13.71
N GLU A 295 20.63 1.55 12.92
CA GLU A 295 22.01 1.47 13.38
C GLU A 295 22.48 2.83 13.95
N MET A 296 22.14 3.94 13.29
CA MET A 296 22.44 5.29 13.78
C MET A 296 21.73 5.62 15.09
N ASN A 297 20.45 5.24 15.23
CA ASN A 297 19.69 5.50 16.46
C ASN A 297 20.18 4.67 17.67
N GLN A 298 20.58 3.41 17.46
CA GLN A 298 21.15 2.56 18.51
C GLN A 298 22.53 3.08 18.97
N GLY A 299 23.31 3.67 18.06
CA GLY A 299 24.61 4.28 18.38
C GLY A 299 24.49 5.52 19.26
N GLN A 300 23.47 6.34 19.09
CA GLN A 300 23.24 7.55 19.89
C GLN A 300 22.66 7.28 21.30
N GLY A 301 21.91 6.18 21.49
CA GLY A 301 21.35 5.81 22.79
C GLY A 301 22.37 5.34 23.81
N ARG A 302 23.54 4.89 23.40
CA ARG A 302 24.63 4.43 24.30
C ARG A 302 25.62 5.51 24.72
N GLY A 303 25.59 6.71 24.12
CA GLY A 303 26.55 7.79 24.35
C GLY A 303 26.12 8.93 25.29
N GLY A 304 24.91 8.95 25.80
CA GLY A 304 24.35 10.15 26.40
C GLY A 304 23.83 10.04 27.83
N MET A 305 24.60 9.49 28.80
CA MET A 305 24.37 9.76 30.23
C MET A 305 25.59 9.45 31.08
N GLN A 306 26.70 10.10 30.79
CA GLN A 306 27.67 10.42 31.84
C GLN A 306 27.44 11.88 32.27
N MET A 307 26.46 12.10 33.13
CA MET A 307 26.46 13.31 33.97
C MET A 307 27.70 13.26 34.88
N ARG A 308 28.68 14.04 34.51
CA ARG A 308 29.78 14.44 35.37
C ARG A 308 29.21 15.17 36.58
N MET A 309 28.98 14.47 37.70
CA MET A 309 28.97 15.09 39.00
C MET A 309 30.41 15.52 39.29
N GLY A 310 30.70 16.76 39.03
CA GLY A 310 31.92 17.44 39.45
C GLY A 310 31.63 18.33 40.65
N ARG A 311 32.41 18.17 41.67
CA ARG A 311 32.53 18.84 42.96
C ARG A 311 32.13 20.32 42.98
#